data_5d881eac667bfdf8ab2361df6fd87377
#
_entry.id   5d881eac667bfdf8ab2361df6fd87377
#
_cell.length_a   1.000
_cell.length_b   1.000
_cell.length_c   1.000
_cell.angle_alpha   90.00
_cell.angle_beta   90.00
_cell.angle_gamma   90.00
#
_symmetry.space_group_name_H-M   'P 1'
#
loop_
_entity.id
_entity.type
_entity.pdbx_description
1 polymer ?
#
loop_
_entity_poly.entity_id
_entity_poly.type
_entity_poly.pdbx_seq_one_letter_code
_entity_poly.pdbx_strand_id
1 'polypeptide(L)'
;MKSILGIGNALTDILAILPNEDLLGKYHLPKGSMQHVDMETGDNIWNALKEIGVKYVPGGSAANTITCTSIFGMPSGYIGKIGNDELGNLFKSTMEQFGVKTRMLYGTKSSGRCMVFITGPNGDRTFADYMGSALEMGPDDIKPEYFEGYDYFHIEGYLVQNQELIAKAVHLAKAAGCIISLDMASYNVVESNEAFLHNLVDKYVDIVFANETEAAAFTKLPPREALQEISRHCKIAAVKVGKDGSMVQSGDEYHFIKPWPAKAIDGTGAGDTYAAGFLYAHSLGLPLKTCGEIGTIIAAKVVEVVGTKIDIPRWRDAKLEIRQLIDSVKND
;
A
#
# COMPACT_ATOMS: atom_id res chain seq x y z
N MET A 1 -15.38 -15.76 -6.48
CA MET A 1 -14.16 -14.94 -6.44
C MET A 1 -13.68 -14.94 -5.00
N LYS A 2 -12.40 -15.12 -4.78
CA LYS A 2 -11.80 -15.08 -3.45
C LYS A 2 -11.84 -13.65 -2.87
N SER A 3 -11.79 -13.54 -1.55
CA SER A 3 -11.94 -12.28 -0.79
C SER A 3 -10.63 -11.89 -0.11
N ILE A 4 -10.43 -10.58 0.16
CA ILE A 4 -9.22 -10.05 0.76
C ILE A 4 -9.54 -9.14 1.94
N LEU A 5 -8.78 -9.29 3.03
CA LEU A 5 -8.76 -8.39 4.18
C LEU A 5 -7.39 -7.70 4.23
N GLY A 6 -7.38 -6.39 4.35
CA GLY A 6 -6.15 -5.62 4.59
C GLY A 6 -6.07 -5.06 5.99
N ILE A 7 -4.86 -4.87 6.48
CA ILE A 7 -4.57 -4.13 7.71
C ILE A 7 -3.52 -3.06 7.44
N GLY A 8 -3.76 -1.84 7.89
CA GLY A 8 -2.84 -0.73 7.63
C GLY A 8 -3.12 0.51 8.47
N ASN A 9 -2.24 1.49 8.34
CA ASN A 9 -2.42 2.80 8.92
C ASN A 9 -3.52 3.57 8.17
N ALA A 10 -4.57 3.94 8.87
CA ALA A 10 -5.65 4.76 8.32
C ALA A 10 -5.23 6.23 8.32
N LEU A 11 -4.67 6.70 7.22
CA LEU A 11 -4.18 8.07 7.03
C LEU A 11 -5.03 8.80 5.99
N THR A 12 -5.29 10.09 6.23
CA THR A 12 -5.88 10.95 5.20
C THR A 12 -4.79 11.87 4.65
N ASP A 13 -4.51 11.75 3.36
CA ASP A 13 -3.58 12.65 2.67
C ASP A 13 -4.27 14.00 2.42
N ILE A 14 -3.59 15.07 2.81
CA ILE A 14 -4.00 16.46 2.64
C ILE A 14 -3.06 17.09 1.64
N LEU A 15 -3.44 17.13 0.36
CA LEU A 15 -2.61 17.63 -0.71
C LEU A 15 -2.82 19.12 -0.91
N ALA A 16 -1.72 19.87 -0.93
CA ALA A 16 -1.71 21.31 -1.20
C ALA A 16 -0.63 21.67 -2.24
N ILE A 17 -1.02 22.45 -3.26
CA ILE A 17 -0.07 23.03 -4.19
C ILE A 17 0.36 24.37 -3.62
N LEU A 18 1.62 24.47 -3.21
CA LEU A 18 2.15 25.68 -2.59
C LEU A 18 2.58 26.70 -3.65
N PRO A 19 2.28 28.00 -3.44
CA PRO A 19 2.76 29.08 -4.32
C PRO A 19 4.27 29.31 -4.21
N ASN A 20 4.86 28.98 -3.07
CA ASN A 20 6.30 29.09 -2.75
C ASN A 20 6.69 28.08 -1.65
N GLU A 21 7.92 28.14 -1.18
CA GLU A 21 8.46 27.20 -0.17
C GLU A 21 8.45 27.77 1.28
N ASP A 22 7.79 28.91 1.51
CA ASP A 22 7.81 29.60 2.81
C ASP A 22 7.27 28.72 3.95
N LEU A 23 6.21 27.94 3.68
CA LEU A 23 5.66 27.00 4.66
C LEU A 23 6.63 25.86 5.01
N LEU A 24 7.40 25.38 4.05
CA LEU A 24 8.43 24.37 4.32
C LEU A 24 9.50 24.94 5.25
N GLY A 25 9.95 26.17 4.98
CA GLY A 25 10.90 26.89 5.84
C GLY A 25 10.35 27.13 7.24
N LYS A 26 9.10 27.60 7.35
CA LYS A 26 8.42 27.89 8.62
C LYS A 26 8.35 26.68 9.56
N TYR A 27 8.10 25.49 9.01
CA TYR A 27 7.96 24.25 9.78
C TYR A 27 9.22 23.36 9.74
N HIS A 28 10.33 23.88 9.25
CA HIS A 28 11.63 23.18 9.14
C HIS A 28 11.55 21.83 8.42
N LEU A 29 10.73 21.77 7.35
CA LEU A 29 10.55 20.57 6.54
C LEU A 29 11.55 20.60 5.37
N PRO A 30 12.57 19.73 5.35
CA PRO A 30 13.49 19.66 4.22
C PRO A 30 12.73 19.26 2.94
N LYS A 31 12.94 20.03 1.88
CA LYS A 31 12.29 19.75 0.59
C LYS A 31 12.57 18.32 0.12
N GLY A 32 11.53 17.63 -0.31
CA GLY A 32 11.62 16.25 -0.79
C GLY A 32 11.68 15.20 0.32
N SER A 33 11.60 15.62 1.59
CA SER A 33 11.63 14.68 2.73
C SER A 33 10.25 14.28 3.23
N MET A 34 10.21 13.21 4.03
CA MET A 34 9.08 12.83 4.87
C MET A 34 9.49 12.99 6.33
N GLN A 35 8.71 13.75 7.09
CA GLN A 35 8.95 14.03 8.50
C GLN A 35 7.74 13.65 9.34
N HIS A 36 7.96 12.93 10.44
CA HIS A 36 6.93 12.76 11.44
C HIS A 36 6.82 14.01 12.31
N VAL A 37 5.59 14.47 12.51
CA VAL A 37 5.29 15.64 13.34
C VAL A 37 4.38 15.27 14.49
N ASP A 38 4.45 16.04 15.59
CA ASP A 38 3.51 15.92 16.70
C ASP A 38 2.14 16.53 16.36
N MET A 39 1.19 16.38 17.27
CA MET A 39 -0.19 16.85 17.07
C MET A 39 -0.25 18.36 16.87
N GLU A 40 0.46 19.13 17.68
CA GLU A 40 0.44 20.60 17.62
C GLU A 40 0.99 21.12 16.30
N THR A 41 2.14 20.60 15.88
CA THR A 41 2.75 20.93 14.60
C THR A 41 1.85 20.51 13.44
N GLY A 42 1.29 19.30 13.50
CA GLY A 42 0.37 18.80 12.47
C GLY A 42 -0.90 19.64 12.34
N ASP A 43 -1.48 20.09 13.47
CA ASP A 43 -2.65 20.98 13.49
C ASP A 43 -2.31 22.36 12.91
N ASN A 44 -1.17 22.93 13.29
CA ASN A 44 -0.71 24.21 12.79
C ASN A 44 -0.47 24.18 11.27
N ILE A 45 0.16 23.11 10.78
CA ILE A 45 0.37 22.91 9.33
C ILE A 45 -1.00 22.76 8.63
N TRP A 46 -1.86 21.88 9.11
CA TRP A 46 -3.17 21.64 8.49
C TRP A 46 -4.02 22.92 8.42
N ASN A 47 -4.05 23.72 9.49
CA ASN A 47 -4.75 24.99 9.48
C ASN A 47 -4.16 25.96 8.46
N ALA A 48 -2.84 26.05 8.35
CA ALA A 48 -2.19 26.88 7.32
C ALA A 48 -2.52 26.41 5.90
N LEU A 49 -2.62 25.09 5.66
CA LEU A 49 -2.96 24.54 4.35
C LEU A 49 -4.42 24.81 3.97
N LYS A 50 -5.36 24.84 4.92
CA LYS A 50 -6.77 25.20 4.64
C LYS A 50 -6.93 26.57 3.99
N GLU A 51 -6.08 27.53 4.36
CA GLU A 51 -6.10 28.88 3.77
C GLU A 51 -5.67 28.91 2.29
N ILE A 52 -4.87 27.93 1.87
CA ILE A 52 -4.36 27.82 0.49
C ILE A 52 -5.32 27.04 -0.40
N GLY A 53 -6.11 26.14 0.20
CA GLY A 53 -6.96 25.19 -0.47
C GLY A 53 -6.30 23.81 -0.57
N VAL A 54 -7.04 22.80 -0.16
CA VAL A 54 -6.55 21.41 -0.06
C VAL A 54 -7.46 20.42 -0.74
N LYS A 55 -6.88 19.29 -1.17
CA LYS A 55 -7.59 18.10 -1.61
C LYS A 55 -7.36 17.00 -0.58
N TYR A 56 -8.44 16.43 -0.07
CA TYR A 56 -8.39 15.28 0.83
C TYR A 56 -8.50 13.98 0.06
N VAL A 57 -7.63 13.02 0.39
CA VAL A 57 -7.58 11.70 -0.25
C VAL A 57 -7.32 10.67 0.84
N PRO A 58 -8.14 9.61 1.01
CA PRO A 58 -7.72 8.49 1.82
C PRO A 58 -6.40 7.94 1.29
N GLY A 59 -5.42 7.81 2.20
CA GLY A 59 -4.09 7.30 1.96
C GLY A 59 -3.82 6.04 2.79
N GLY A 60 -2.55 5.68 2.93
CA GLY A 60 -2.12 4.44 3.54
C GLY A 60 -1.98 3.32 2.52
N SER A 61 -0.84 2.62 2.57
CA SER A 61 -0.46 1.62 1.56
C SER A 61 -1.50 0.50 1.42
N ALA A 62 -1.85 -0.16 2.53
CA ALA A 62 -2.87 -1.21 2.47
C ALA A 62 -4.26 -0.68 2.09
N ALA A 63 -4.63 0.54 2.49
CA ALA A 63 -5.90 1.13 2.08
C ALA A 63 -5.99 1.35 0.57
N ASN A 64 -4.89 1.79 -0.05
CA ASN A 64 -4.78 1.91 -1.52
C ASN A 64 -4.92 0.55 -2.19
N THR A 65 -4.17 -0.46 -1.72
CA THR A 65 -4.23 -1.84 -2.23
C THR A 65 -5.65 -2.40 -2.15
N ILE A 66 -6.30 -2.31 -0.98
CA ILE A 66 -7.62 -2.87 -0.74
C ILE A 66 -8.72 -2.12 -1.51
N THR A 67 -8.63 -0.80 -1.61
CA THR A 67 -9.56 -0.02 -2.44
C THR A 67 -9.44 -0.42 -3.91
N CYS A 68 -8.22 -0.60 -4.39
CA CYS A 68 -7.96 -1.02 -5.77
C CYS A 68 -8.52 -2.42 -6.05
N THR A 69 -8.32 -3.42 -5.16
CA THR A 69 -8.89 -4.76 -5.32
C THR A 69 -10.43 -4.72 -5.34
N SER A 70 -11.04 -3.88 -4.52
CA SER A 70 -12.50 -3.68 -4.51
C SER A 70 -13.04 -3.10 -5.82
N ILE A 71 -12.33 -2.14 -6.44
CA ILE A 71 -12.68 -1.56 -7.74
C ILE A 71 -12.71 -2.62 -8.86
N PHE A 72 -11.87 -3.67 -8.76
CA PHE A 72 -11.89 -4.83 -9.65
C PHE A 72 -12.95 -5.87 -9.29
N GLY A 73 -13.73 -5.64 -8.25
CA GLY A 73 -14.83 -6.52 -7.84
C GLY A 73 -14.43 -7.66 -6.91
N MET A 74 -13.19 -7.67 -6.39
CA MET A 74 -12.79 -8.59 -5.34
C MET A 74 -13.45 -8.19 -4.02
N PRO A 75 -14.20 -9.06 -3.32
CA PRO A 75 -14.77 -8.74 -2.02
C PRO A 75 -13.66 -8.35 -1.04
N SER A 76 -13.67 -7.10 -0.59
CA SER A 76 -12.53 -6.50 0.12
C SER A 76 -12.95 -5.96 1.48
N GLY A 77 -12.13 -6.23 2.51
CA GLY A 77 -12.27 -5.70 3.86
C GLY A 77 -11.02 -4.96 4.30
N TYR A 78 -11.14 -4.06 5.26
CA TYR A 78 -10.02 -3.29 5.78
C TYR A 78 -10.13 -3.09 7.29
N ILE A 79 -9.02 -3.29 8.01
CA ILE A 79 -8.84 -3.00 9.43
C ILE A 79 -7.90 -1.80 9.55
N GLY A 80 -8.33 -0.77 10.27
CA GLY A 80 -7.54 0.38 10.61
C GLY A 80 -8.09 1.10 11.83
N LYS A 81 -7.31 2.03 12.39
CA LYS A 81 -7.74 2.80 13.57
C LYS A 81 -7.74 4.29 13.26
N ILE A 82 -8.87 4.94 13.54
CA ILE A 82 -9.13 6.37 13.25
C ILE A 82 -9.54 7.08 14.53
N GLY A 83 -9.46 8.40 14.52
CA GLY A 83 -10.11 9.25 15.52
C GLY A 83 -11.61 9.40 15.25
N ASN A 84 -12.35 9.83 16.26
CA ASN A 84 -13.77 10.19 16.09
C ASN A 84 -13.88 11.65 15.60
N ASP A 85 -13.42 11.89 14.37
CA ASP A 85 -13.32 13.21 13.76
C ASP A 85 -13.70 13.20 12.27
N GLU A 86 -13.64 14.38 11.64
CA GLU A 86 -14.00 14.58 10.24
C GLU A 86 -13.12 13.77 9.29
N LEU A 87 -11.79 13.73 9.53
CA LEU A 87 -10.85 13.00 8.66
C LEU A 87 -11.04 11.48 8.75
N GLY A 88 -11.30 10.95 9.95
CA GLY A 88 -11.61 9.54 10.16
C GLY A 88 -12.91 9.14 9.49
N ASN A 89 -13.95 9.98 9.60
CA ASN A 89 -15.22 9.75 8.93
C ASN A 89 -15.08 9.82 7.40
N LEU A 90 -14.28 10.77 6.90
CA LEU A 90 -13.97 10.88 5.46
C LEU A 90 -13.24 9.64 4.95
N PHE A 91 -12.21 9.19 5.67
CA PHE A 91 -11.46 7.98 5.33
C PHE A 91 -12.39 6.77 5.21
N LYS A 92 -13.17 6.51 6.27
CA LYS A 92 -14.12 5.40 6.32
C LYS A 92 -15.14 5.46 5.18
N SER A 93 -15.86 6.59 5.06
CA SER A 93 -16.92 6.73 4.07
C SER A 93 -16.41 6.61 2.63
N THR A 94 -15.18 7.10 2.36
CA THR A 94 -14.59 6.99 1.02
C THR A 94 -14.24 5.54 0.69
N MET A 95 -13.66 4.78 1.61
CA MET A 95 -13.41 3.34 1.38
C MET A 95 -14.72 2.58 1.14
N GLU A 96 -15.75 2.86 1.93
CA GLU A 96 -17.07 2.24 1.79
C GLU A 96 -17.76 2.59 0.45
N GLN A 97 -17.58 3.80 -0.06
CA GLN A 97 -18.04 4.20 -1.40
C GLN A 97 -17.40 3.36 -2.52
N PHE A 98 -16.17 2.90 -2.33
CA PHE A 98 -15.50 1.97 -3.24
C PHE A 98 -15.84 0.49 -2.98
N GLY A 99 -16.79 0.20 -2.08
CA GLY A 99 -17.27 -1.15 -1.80
C GLY A 99 -16.42 -1.94 -0.80
N VAL A 100 -15.49 -1.29 -0.11
CA VAL A 100 -14.69 -1.93 0.95
C VAL A 100 -15.51 -2.06 2.22
N LYS A 101 -15.56 -3.26 2.80
CA LYS A 101 -16.16 -3.49 4.12
C LYS A 101 -15.18 -3.07 5.22
N THR A 102 -15.37 -1.87 5.75
CA THR A 102 -14.45 -1.33 6.75
C THR A 102 -14.73 -1.87 8.17
N ARG A 103 -13.66 -2.22 8.88
CA ARG A 103 -13.66 -2.46 10.35
C ARG A 103 -12.82 -1.38 11.00
N MET A 104 -13.42 -0.19 11.15
CA MET A 104 -12.74 0.93 11.78
C MET A 104 -12.80 0.80 13.29
N LEU A 105 -11.61 0.77 13.88
CA LEU A 105 -11.40 0.93 15.31
C LEU A 105 -11.30 2.44 15.62
N TYR A 106 -11.68 2.82 16.82
CA TYR A 106 -11.64 4.22 17.24
C TYR A 106 -10.61 4.41 18.34
N GLY A 107 -9.67 5.32 18.11
CA GLY A 107 -8.66 5.71 19.08
C GLY A 107 -9.07 6.92 19.91
N THR A 108 -8.19 7.33 20.81
CA THR A 108 -8.39 8.50 21.68
C THR A 108 -7.83 9.79 21.07
N LYS A 109 -6.88 9.67 20.15
CA LYS A 109 -6.27 10.77 19.40
C LYS A 109 -7.08 11.10 18.15
N SER A 110 -6.78 12.26 17.53
CA SER A 110 -7.32 12.57 16.20
C SER A 110 -6.79 11.60 15.14
N SER A 111 -7.52 11.50 14.03
CA SER A 111 -7.15 10.65 12.90
C SER A 111 -5.78 11.00 12.35
N GLY A 112 -5.08 9.98 11.88
CA GLY A 112 -3.81 10.15 11.18
C GLY A 112 -3.99 10.93 9.87
N ARG A 113 -3.01 11.75 9.55
CA ARG A 113 -2.99 12.58 8.33
C ARG A 113 -1.58 12.78 7.81
N CYS A 114 -1.46 12.78 6.51
CA CYS A 114 -0.23 13.08 5.80
C CYS A 114 -0.43 14.41 5.04
N MET A 115 0.23 15.48 5.48
CA MET A 115 0.24 16.75 4.78
C MET A 115 1.26 16.68 3.64
N VAL A 116 0.77 16.77 2.40
CA VAL A 116 1.57 16.63 1.17
C VAL A 116 1.71 17.99 0.52
N PHE A 117 2.90 18.56 0.57
CA PHE A 117 3.25 19.83 -0.04
C PHE A 117 3.78 19.58 -1.44
N ILE A 118 3.13 20.15 -2.44
CA ILE A 118 3.54 20.07 -3.84
C ILE A 118 4.14 21.43 -4.21
N THR A 119 5.43 21.45 -4.57
CA THR A 119 6.20 22.66 -4.84
C THR A 119 6.90 22.62 -6.20
N GLY A 120 7.14 23.82 -6.76
CA GLY A 120 7.88 24.00 -8.00
C GLY A 120 7.20 23.47 -9.26
N PRO A 121 7.79 23.74 -10.44
CA PRO A 121 7.20 23.35 -11.73
C PRO A 121 7.25 21.85 -11.99
N ASN A 122 8.11 21.12 -11.28
CA ASN A 122 8.26 19.66 -11.40
C ASN A 122 7.33 18.89 -10.46
N GLY A 123 6.56 19.58 -9.58
CA GLY A 123 5.69 18.93 -8.62
C GLY A 123 6.43 18.20 -7.51
N ASP A 124 7.58 18.76 -7.04
CA ASP A 124 8.34 18.17 -5.93
C ASP A 124 7.46 18.04 -4.69
N ARG A 125 7.60 16.91 -3.98
CA ARG A 125 6.77 16.61 -2.81
C ARG A 125 7.57 16.59 -1.53
N THR A 126 6.99 17.19 -0.51
CA THR A 126 7.47 17.12 0.88
C THR A 126 6.30 16.67 1.74
N PHE A 127 6.57 15.84 2.74
CA PHE A 127 5.54 15.23 3.56
C PHE A 127 5.75 15.56 5.03
N ALA A 128 4.65 15.83 5.71
CA ALA A 128 4.61 15.92 7.17
C ALA A 128 3.50 15.01 7.69
N ASP A 129 3.87 13.94 8.41
CA ASP A 129 2.97 12.89 8.84
C ASP A 129 2.67 12.99 10.32
N TYR A 130 1.40 13.18 10.65
CA TYR A 130 0.87 12.98 11.99
C TYR A 130 0.10 11.66 12.03
N MET A 131 0.62 10.69 12.74
CA MET A 131 0.08 9.33 12.76
C MET A 131 -1.19 9.18 13.62
N GLY A 132 -1.34 9.99 14.64
CA GLY A 132 -2.56 10.05 15.46
C GLY A 132 -3.05 8.71 16.00
N SER A 133 -4.34 8.46 15.83
CA SER A 133 -5.00 7.21 16.23
C SER A 133 -4.49 5.98 15.51
N ALA A 134 -3.87 6.10 14.34
CA ALA A 134 -3.32 4.95 13.63
C ALA A 134 -2.26 4.21 14.47
N LEU A 135 -1.42 4.94 15.24
CA LEU A 135 -0.45 4.34 16.15
C LEU A 135 -1.05 3.73 17.43
N GLU A 136 -2.31 3.97 17.71
CA GLU A 136 -2.98 3.38 18.88
C GLU A 136 -3.52 1.97 18.60
N MET A 137 -3.38 1.47 17.35
CA MET A 137 -3.78 0.11 17.02
C MET A 137 -2.81 -0.88 17.66
N GLY A 138 -3.34 -1.75 18.54
CA GLY A 138 -2.57 -2.72 19.29
C GLY A 138 -3.08 -4.15 19.13
N PRO A 139 -2.38 -5.14 19.71
CA PRO A 139 -2.76 -6.55 19.60
C PRO A 139 -4.17 -6.84 20.17
N ASP A 140 -4.62 -6.11 21.19
CA ASP A 140 -5.94 -6.32 21.81
C ASP A 140 -7.09 -5.87 20.91
N ASP A 141 -6.81 -5.04 19.92
CA ASP A 141 -7.79 -4.60 18.93
C ASP A 141 -8.12 -5.69 17.91
N ILE A 142 -7.26 -6.72 17.74
CA ILE A 142 -7.40 -7.74 16.71
C ILE A 142 -8.09 -8.97 17.26
N LYS A 143 -9.20 -9.36 16.59
CA LYS A 143 -10.06 -10.46 17.01
C LYS A 143 -10.17 -11.54 15.94
N PRO A 144 -10.33 -12.83 16.30
CA PRO A 144 -10.43 -13.95 15.36
C PRO A 144 -11.53 -13.77 14.32
N GLU A 145 -12.70 -13.25 14.72
CA GLU A 145 -13.84 -13.05 13.84
C GLU A 145 -13.61 -12.05 12.71
N TYR A 146 -12.53 -11.27 12.76
CA TYR A 146 -12.18 -10.33 11.67
C TYR A 146 -11.71 -11.03 10.41
N PHE A 147 -11.17 -12.24 10.55
CA PHE A 147 -10.58 -13.01 9.46
C PHE A 147 -11.59 -14.00 8.84
N GLU A 148 -12.76 -14.20 9.47
CA GLU A 148 -13.75 -15.14 8.98
C GLU A 148 -14.29 -14.76 7.59
N GLY A 149 -14.24 -15.73 6.67
CA GLY A 149 -14.72 -15.58 5.31
C GLY A 149 -13.77 -14.81 4.38
N TYR A 150 -12.53 -14.56 4.80
CA TYR A 150 -11.49 -14.00 3.93
C TYR A 150 -10.49 -15.08 3.51
N ASP A 151 -10.12 -15.05 2.20
CA ASP A 151 -9.13 -15.98 1.62
C ASP A 151 -7.72 -15.41 1.68
N TYR A 152 -7.58 -14.07 1.69
CA TYR A 152 -6.31 -13.36 1.74
C TYR A 152 -6.28 -12.40 2.92
N PHE A 153 -5.07 -12.25 3.48
CA PHE A 153 -4.76 -11.20 4.44
C PHE A 153 -3.55 -10.40 3.97
N HIS A 154 -3.75 -9.12 3.66
CA HIS A 154 -2.70 -8.22 3.18
C HIS A 154 -2.23 -7.28 4.28
N ILE A 155 -0.91 -7.23 4.49
CA ILE A 155 -0.28 -6.47 5.57
C ILE A 155 0.51 -5.31 4.97
N GLU A 156 0.26 -4.11 5.50
CA GLU A 156 1.09 -2.95 5.30
C GLU A 156 2.39 -3.08 6.09
N GLY A 157 3.54 -3.06 5.41
CA GLY A 157 4.84 -3.26 6.05
C GLY A 157 5.18 -2.20 7.12
N TYR A 158 4.64 -0.99 7.04
CA TYR A 158 4.81 0.01 8.09
C TYR A 158 4.33 -0.45 9.47
N LEU A 159 3.38 -1.38 9.54
CA LEU A 159 2.86 -1.92 10.80
C LEU A 159 3.81 -2.90 11.48
N VAL A 160 4.87 -3.39 10.83
CA VAL A 160 5.85 -4.29 11.45
C VAL A 160 6.64 -3.63 12.58
N GLN A 161 6.59 -2.31 12.69
CA GLN A 161 7.09 -1.56 13.84
C GLN A 161 6.34 -1.91 15.14
N ASN A 162 5.07 -2.36 15.04
CA ASN A 162 4.32 -2.95 16.15
C ASN A 162 4.32 -4.48 16.00
N GLN A 163 5.41 -5.10 16.42
CA GLN A 163 5.67 -6.53 16.23
C GLN A 163 4.62 -7.42 16.91
N GLU A 164 4.11 -7.03 18.08
CA GLU A 164 3.08 -7.78 18.80
C GLU A 164 1.74 -7.77 18.06
N LEU A 165 1.36 -6.62 17.50
CA LEU A 165 0.16 -6.49 16.67
C LEU A 165 0.23 -7.43 15.46
N ILE A 166 1.34 -7.38 14.73
CA ILE A 166 1.49 -8.18 13.51
C ILE A 166 1.62 -9.66 13.83
N ALA A 167 2.38 -10.03 14.87
CA ALA A 167 2.48 -11.43 15.29
C ALA A 167 1.09 -12.03 15.62
N LYS A 168 0.24 -11.29 16.33
CA LYS A 168 -1.13 -11.73 16.61
C LYS A 168 -1.99 -11.79 15.35
N ALA A 169 -1.92 -10.78 14.49
CA ALA A 169 -2.72 -10.71 13.27
C ALA A 169 -2.40 -11.89 12.32
N VAL A 170 -1.11 -12.19 12.08
CA VAL A 170 -0.72 -13.30 11.20
C VAL A 170 -1.09 -14.66 11.78
N HIS A 171 -0.98 -14.82 13.11
CA HIS A 171 -1.40 -16.06 13.77
C HIS A 171 -2.90 -16.31 13.58
N LEU A 172 -3.73 -15.30 13.78
CA LEU A 172 -5.18 -15.40 13.59
C LEU A 172 -5.56 -15.60 12.11
N ALA A 173 -4.89 -14.89 11.20
CA ALA A 173 -5.10 -15.06 9.76
C ALA A 173 -4.74 -16.48 9.28
N LYS A 174 -3.62 -17.04 9.75
CA LYS A 174 -3.27 -18.46 9.46
C LYS A 174 -4.26 -19.43 10.04
N ALA A 175 -4.72 -19.22 11.27
CA ALA A 175 -5.75 -20.06 11.89
C ALA A 175 -7.08 -20.03 11.11
N ALA A 176 -7.40 -18.90 10.46
CA ALA A 176 -8.56 -18.76 9.58
C ALA A 176 -8.30 -19.32 8.15
N GLY A 177 -7.10 -19.77 7.83
CA GLY A 177 -6.75 -20.34 6.52
C GLY A 177 -6.40 -19.30 5.45
N CYS A 178 -6.15 -18.04 5.82
CA CYS A 178 -5.81 -17.00 4.88
C CYS A 178 -4.43 -17.21 4.22
N ILE A 179 -4.32 -16.88 2.94
CA ILE A 179 -3.06 -16.62 2.26
C ILE A 179 -2.57 -15.25 2.73
N ILE A 180 -1.38 -15.17 3.30
CA ILE A 180 -0.83 -13.92 3.84
C ILE A 180 0.10 -13.26 2.84
N SER A 181 -0.17 -11.98 2.51
CA SER A 181 0.70 -11.14 1.70
C SER A 181 1.23 -9.95 2.49
N LEU A 182 2.49 -9.61 2.26
CA LEU A 182 3.19 -8.50 2.90
C LEU A 182 3.81 -7.59 1.83
N ASP A 183 3.54 -6.28 1.88
CA ASP A 183 4.37 -5.26 1.20
C ASP A 183 5.41 -4.74 2.19
N MET A 184 6.68 -4.68 1.78
CA MET A 184 7.79 -4.31 2.68
C MET A 184 7.86 -2.81 2.99
N ALA A 185 7.03 -2.00 2.35
CA ALA A 185 6.80 -0.57 2.59
C ALA A 185 7.99 0.37 2.36
N SER A 186 9.10 0.22 3.07
CA SER A 186 10.30 1.02 2.85
C SER A 186 11.56 0.33 3.39
N TYR A 187 12.72 0.65 2.79
CA TYR A 187 14.01 0.08 3.20
C TYR A 187 14.35 0.39 4.67
N ASN A 188 14.02 1.58 5.18
CA ASN A 188 14.24 1.96 6.57
C ASN A 188 13.44 1.08 7.55
N VAL A 189 12.20 0.74 7.21
CA VAL A 189 11.36 -0.17 8.00
C VAL A 189 11.95 -1.57 7.99
N VAL A 190 12.42 -2.03 6.83
CA VAL A 190 13.06 -3.34 6.69
C VAL A 190 14.33 -3.42 7.55
N GLU A 191 15.24 -2.44 7.45
CA GLU A 191 16.48 -2.41 8.23
C GLU A 191 16.24 -2.36 9.74
N SER A 192 15.27 -1.55 10.17
CA SER A 192 14.94 -1.41 11.59
C SER A 192 14.26 -2.63 12.20
N ASN A 193 13.70 -3.54 11.37
CA ASN A 193 12.93 -4.70 11.81
C ASN A 193 13.43 -6.02 11.18
N GLU A 194 14.69 -6.08 10.75
CA GLU A 194 15.27 -7.17 9.95
C GLU A 194 14.98 -8.56 10.56
N ALA A 195 15.35 -8.78 11.81
CA ALA A 195 15.18 -10.09 12.48
C ALA A 195 13.70 -10.51 12.60
N PHE A 196 12.80 -9.54 12.87
CA PHE A 196 11.37 -9.82 12.95
C PHE A 196 10.80 -10.14 11.58
N LEU A 197 11.17 -9.39 10.55
CA LEU A 197 10.69 -9.61 9.17
C LEU A 197 11.15 -10.96 8.62
N HIS A 198 12.41 -11.37 8.85
CA HIS A 198 12.86 -12.71 8.46
C HIS A 198 12.02 -13.80 9.11
N ASN A 199 11.81 -13.73 10.41
CA ASN A 199 10.96 -14.71 11.12
C ASN A 199 9.49 -14.68 10.66
N LEU A 200 8.96 -13.50 10.34
CA LEU A 200 7.60 -13.32 9.84
C LEU A 200 7.42 -13.95 8.45
N VAL A 201 8.36 -13.67 7.54
CA VAL A 201 8.34 -14.20 6.17
C VAL A 201 8.49 -15.71 6.20
N ASP A 202 9.46 -16.25 6.91
CA ASP A 202 9.69 -17.70 7.02
C ASP A 202 8.49 -18.49 7.52
N LYS A 203 7.75 -17.95 8.50
CA LYS A 203 6.72 -18.72 9.20
C LYS A 203 5.31 -18.49 8.73
N TYR A 204 5.03 -17.30 8.20
CA TYR A 204 3.64 -16.87 8.01
C TYR A 204 3.32 -16.33 6.63
N VAL A 205 4.26 -15.62 5.98
CA VAL A 205 3.96 -14.92 4.74
C VAL A 205 4.04 -15.83 3.53
N ASP A 206 2.99 -15.83 2.72
CA ASP A 206 2.94 -16.61 1.49
C ASP A 206 3.39 -15.80 0.27
N ILE A 207 3.12 -14.48 0.25
CA ILE A 207 3.42 -13.58 -0.87
C ILE A 207 4.14 -12.33 -0.35
N VAL A 208 5.32 -12.05 -0.89
CA VAL A 208 6.10 -10.85 -0.55
C VAL A 208 6.16 -9.91 -1.73
N PHE A 209 5.84 -8.62 -1.49
CA PHE A 209 6.08 -7.52 -2.41
C PHE A 209 7.18 -6.61 -1.88
N ALA A 210 8.18 -6.32 -2.71
CA ALA A 210 9.26 -5.39 -2.40
C ALA A 210 9.62 -4.57 -3.65
N ASN A 211 10.21 -3.39 -3.47
CA ASN A 211 11.00 -2.75 -4.52
C ASN A 211 12.48 -3.14 -4.40
N GLU A 212 13.31 -2.67 -5.34
CA GLU A 212 14.74 -2.99 -5.37
C GLU A 212 15.48 -2.59 -4.08
N THR A 213 15.12 -1.45 -3.46
CA THR A 213 15.78 -0.97 -2.25
C THR A 213 15.32 -1.73 -1.00
N GLU A 214 14.06 -2.09 -0.92
CA GLU A 214 13.49 -2.93 0.13
C GLU A 214 14.05 -4.36 0.06
N ALA A 215 14.11 -4.94 -1.14
CA ALA A 215 14.67 -6.25 -1.36
C ALA A 215 16.17 -6.30 -1.01
N ALA A 216 16.93 -5.26 -1.39
CA ALA A 216 18.34 -5.11 -1.00
C ALA A 216 18.51 -4.92 0.51
N ALA A 217 17.63 -4.15 1.17
CA ALA A 217 17.65 -3.98 2.62
C ALA A 217 17.39 -5.31 3.36
N PHE A 218 16.48 -6.14 2.85
CA PHE A 218 16.11 -7.43 3.43
C PHE A 218 17.18 -8.51 3.22
N THR A 219 17.81 -8.57 2.03
CA THR A 219 18.69 -9.67 1.64
C THR A 219 20.16 -9.30 1.55
N LYS A 220 20.49 -8.01 1.49
CA LYS A 220 21.82 -7.45 1.19
C LYS A 220 22.33 -7.86 -0.21
N LEU A 221 21.43 -8.19 -1.13
CA LEU A 221 21.72 -8.68 -2.47
C LEU A 221 21.12 -7.75 -3.55
N PRO A 222 21.66 -7.76 -4.80
CA PRO A 222 21.06 -7.04 -5.90
C PRO A 222 19.70 -7.65 -6.30
N PRO A 223 18.82 -6.94 -7.04
CA PRO A 223 17.40 -7.25 -7.18
C PRO A 223 17.09 -8.68 -7.64
N ARG A 224 17.86 -9.23 -8.57
CA ARG A 224 17.65 -10.60 -9.10
C ARG A 224 17.93 -11.66 -8.05
N GLU A 225 19.07 -11.57 -7.40
CA GLU A 225 19.51 -12.48 -6.35
C GLU A 225 18.65 -12.31 -5.10
N ALA A 226 18.23 -11.06 -4.81
CA ALA A 226 17.29 -10.75 -3.73
C ALA A 226 15.94 -11.44 -3.95
N LEU A 227 15.38 -11.40 -5.17
CA LEU A 227 14.17 -12.13 -5.51
C LEU A 227 14.32 -13.63 -5.24
N GLN A 228 15.44 -14.23 -5.70
CA GLN A 228 15.71 -15.65 -5.49
C GLN A 228 15.82 -16.00 -4.00
N GLU A 229 16.47 -15.15 -3.21
CA GLU A 229 16.59 -15.34 -1.77
C GLU A 229 15.23 -15.24 -1.08
N ILE A 230 14.46 -14.19 -1.34
CA ILE A 230 13.11 -14.02 -0.77
C ILE A 230 12.20 -15.21 -1.12
N SER A 231 12.27 -15.70 -2.38
CA SER A 231 11.43 -16.82 -2.83
C SER A 231 11.75 -18.17 -2.19
N ARG A 232 12.86 -18.32 -1.47
CA ARG A 232 13.17 -19.50 -0.66
C ARG A 232 12.41 -19.52 0.66
N HIS A 233 11.96 -18.35 1.11
CA HIS A 233 11.33 -18.13 2.41
C HIS A 233 9.81 -17.92 2.33
N CYS A 234 9.25 -17.74 1.11
CA CYS A 234 7.82 -17.59 0.87
C CYS A 234 7.41 -18.34 -0.41
N LYS A 235 6.10 -18.46 -0.67
CA LYS A 235 5.62 -19.14 -1.88
C LYS A 235 5.81 -18.31 -3.14
N ILE A 236 5.61 -16.99 -3.05
CA ILE A 236 5.71 -16.06 -4.17
C ILE A 236 6.46 -14.82 -3.71
N ALA A 237 7.46 -14.42 -4.46
CA ALA A 237 8.14 -13.14 -4.31
C ALA A 237 7.95 -12.28 -5.55
N ALA A 238 7.73 -10.98 -5.36
CA ALA A 238 7.69 -9.99 -6.43
C ALA A 238 8.61 -8.82 -6.08
N VAL A 239 9.59 -8.53 -6.92
CA VAL A 239 10.51 -7.40 -6.78
C VAL A 239 10.28 -6.42 -7.93
N LYS A 240 9.81 -5.22 -7.58
CA LYS A 240 9.55 -4.11 -8.50
C LYS A 240 10.86 -3.36 -8.75
N VAL A 241 11.20 -3.09 -10.01
CA VAL A 241 12.43 -2.39 -10.43
C VAL A 241 12.10 -1.08 -11.18
N GLY A 242 11.13 -0.37 -10.66
CA GLY A 242 10.71 0.94 -11.15
C GLY A 242 10.30 0.93 -12.62
N LYS A 243 10.90 1.81 -13.41
CA LYS A 243 10.63 1.96 -14.86
C LYS A 243 11.05 0.74 -15.69
N ASP A 244 11.86 -0.15 -15.14
CA ASP A 244 12.35 -1.32 -15.84
C ASP A 244 11.40 -2.53 -15.68
N GLY A 245 10.34 -2.39 -14.87
CA GLY A 245 9.30 -3.41 -14.71
C GLY A 245 9.33 -4.12 -13.36
N SER A 246 9.17 -5.44 -13.36
CA SER A 246 9.23 -6.25 -12.14
C SER A 246 9.70 -7.67 -12.42
N MET A 247 10.09 -8.36 -11.37
CA MET A 247 10.45 -9.77 -11.40
C MET A 247 9.56 -10.52 -10.43
N VAL A 248 9.06 -11.70 -10.82
CA VAL A 248 8.23 -12.54 -9.97
C VAL A 248 8.77 -13.96 -9.98
N GLN A 249 8.74 -14.64 -8.82
CA GLN A 249 9.23 -16.00 -8.66
C GLN A 249 8.37 -16.80 -7.69
N SER A 250 8.14 -18.08 -8.02
CA SER A 250 7.50 -19.08 -7.17
C SER A 250 8.24 -20.40 -7.36
N GLY A 251 9.00 -20.84 -6.36
CA GLY A 251 9.91 -21.99 -6.52
C GLY A 251 10.89 -21.75 -7.68
N ASP A 252 10.91 -22.66 -8.65
CA ASP A 252 11.77 -22.55 -9.84
C ASP A 252 11.15 -21.71 -10.99
N GLU A 253 9.86 -21.39 -10.89
CA GLU A 253 9.15 -20.56 -11.88
C GLU A 253 9.53 -19.10 -11.73
N TYR A 254 10.21 -18.53 -12.73
CA TYR A 254 10.64 -17.15 -12.78
C TYR A 254 10.12 -16.42 -14.00
N HIS A 255 9.67 -15.18 -13.81
CA HIS A 255 9.31 -14.29 -14.91
C HIS A 255 9.86 -12.89 -14.69
N PHE A 256 10.43 -12.31 -15.75
CA PHE A 256 10.65 -10.87 -15.84
C PHE A 256 9.43 -10.25 -16.53
N ILE A 257 8.81 -9.29 -15.86
CA ILE A 257 7.63 -8.57 -16.35
C ILE A 257 8.08 -7.23 -16.89
N LYS A 258 7.90 -7.02 -18.18
CA LYS A 258 8.22 -5.73 -18.82
C LYS A 258 7.32 -4.63 -18.28
N PRO A 259 7.83 -3.38 -18.21
CA PRO A 259 7.00 -2.26 -17.81
C PRO A 259 5.86 -2.04 -18.81
N TRP A 260 4.68 -1.64 -18.30
CA TRP A 260 3.59 -1.20 -19.17
C TRP A 260 3.81 0.26 -19.56
N PRO A 261 3.53 0.65 -20.82
CA PRO A 261 3.72 2.03 -21.26
C PRO A 261 2.93 3.03 -20.39
N ALA A 262 3.62 4.03 -19.85
CA ALA A 262 3.01 5.08 -19.03
C ALA A 262 3.78 6.40 -19.16
N LYS A 263 3.06 7.51 -19.06
CA LYS A 263 3.65 8.84 -18.90
C LYS A 263 3.70 9.16 -17.41
N ALA A 264 4.76 8.72 -16.74
CA ALA A 264 4.90 8.86 -15.29
C ALA A 264 4.99 10.35 -14.89
N ILE A 265 4.13 10.73 -13.94
CA ILE A 265 4.07 12.04 -13.30
C ILE A 265 4.44 11.88 -11.82
N ASP A 266 3.96 10.80 -11.17
CA ASP A 266 4.04 10.58 -9.73
C ASP A 266 4.09 9.09 -9.41
N GLY A 267 5.11 8.66 -8.64
CA GLY A 267 5.27 7.25 -8.26
C GLY A 267 4.45 6.79 -7.06
N THR A 268 3.71 7.71 -6.41
CA THR A 268 2.96 7.40 -5.20
C THR A 268 1.87 6.35 -5.47
N GLY A 269 1.84 5.30 -4.66
CA GLY A 269 0.86 4.21 -4.79
C GLY A 269 1.13 3.20 -5.91
N ALA A 270 2.25 3.33 -6.65
CA ALA A 270 2.59 2.37 -7.69
C ALA A 270 2.78 0.95 -7.12
N GLY A 271 3.46 0.83 -5.98
CA GLY A 271 3.62 -0.44 -5.25
C GLY A 271 2.29 -1.02 -4.80
N ASP A 272 1.45 -0.18 -4.20
CA ASP A 272 0.13 -0.57 -3.68
C ASP A 272 -0.78 -1.10 -4.79
N THR A 273 -0.83 -0.38 -5.91
CA THR A 273 -1.67 -0.75 -7.06
C THR A 273 -1.10 -1.95 -7.82
N TYR A 274 0.23 -2.12 -7.85
CA TYR A 274 0.85 -3.35 -8.34
C TYR A 274 0.43 -4.55 -7.49
N ALA A 275 0.56 -4.46 -6.17
CA ALA A 275 0.14 -5.52 -5.25
C ALA A 275 -1.35 -5.85 -5.41
N ALA A 276 -2.21 -4.83 -5.55
CA ALA A 276 -3.64 -5.02 -5.78
C ALA A 276 -3.94 -5.80 -7.04
N GLY A 277 -3.33 -5.42 -8.16
CA GLY A 277 -3.50 -6.11 -9.45
C GLY A 277 -3.00 -7.54 -9.42
N PHE A 278 -1.85 -7.75 -8.81
CA PHE A 278 -1.26 -9.06 -8.61
C PHE A 278 -2.18 -9.98 -7.79
N LEU A 279 -2.63 -9.51 -6.63
CA LEU A 279 -3.51 -10.28 -5.72
C LEU A 279 -4.86 -10.57 -6.36
N TYR A 280 -5.43 -9.60 -7.09
CA TYR A 280 -6.64 -9.81 -7.88
C TYR A 280 -6.47 -10.93 -8.90
N ALA A 281 -5.42 -10.88 -9.71
CA ALA A 281 -5.12 -11.89 -10.73
C ALA A 281 -4.87 -13.28 -10.09
N HIS A 282 -4.08 -13.33 -9.02
CA HIS A 282 -3.80 -14.55 -8.27
C HIS A 282 -5.09 -15.15 -7.66
N SER A 283 -6.04 -14.30 -7.24
CA SER A 283 -7.34 -14.75 -6.73
C SER A 283 -8.20 -15.44 -7.78
N LEU A 284 -7.98 -15.13 -9.05
CA LEU A 284 -8.63 -15.76 -10.21
C LEU A 284 -7.92 -17.05 -10.66
N GLY A 285 -6.79 -17.42 -10.03
CA GLY A 285 -5.99 -18.58 -10.40
C GLY A 285 -5.22 -18.40 -11.71
N LEU A 286 -4.92 -17.16 -12.10
CA LEU A 286 -4.16 -16.87 -13.33
C LEU A 286 -2.67 -17.24 -13.15
N PRO A 287 -1.94 -17.54 -14.27
CA PRO A 287 -0.52 -17.83 -14.24
C PRO A 287 0.29 -16.72 -13.56
N LEU A 288 1.42 -17.10 -12.95
CA LEU A 288 2.29 -16.18 -12.20
C LEU A 288 2.72 -14.96 -13.03
N LYS A 289 3.09 -15.21 -14.30
CA LYS A 289 3.44 -14.14 -15.25
C LYS A 289 2.29 -13.14 -15.40
N THR A 290 1.07 -13.63 -15.61
CA THR A 290 -0.11 -12.79 -15.82
C THR A 290 -0.46 -11.99 -14.56
N CYS A 291 -0.21 -12.55 -13.35
CA CYS A 291 -0.37 -11.80 -12.10
C CYS A 291 0.55 -10.56 -12.09
N GLY A 292 1.82 -10.73 -12.46
CA GLY A 292 2.76 -9.61 -12.57
C GLY A 292 2.38 -8.60 -13.65
N GLU A 293 1.91 -9.06 -14.82
CA GLU A 293 1.47 -8.20 -15.92
C GLU A 293 0.27 -7.33 -15.49
N ILE A 294 -0.74 -7.91 -14.84
CA ILE A 294 -1.91 -7.16 -14.34
C ILE A 294 -1.48 -6.15 -13.26
N GLY A 295 -0.59 -6.53 -12.34
CA GLY A 295 0.01 -5.60 -11.38
C GLY A 295 0.67 -4.41 -12.08
N THR A 296 1.46 -4.68 -13.12
CA THR A 296 2.17 -3.64 -13.89
C THR A 296 1.22 -2.72 -14.67
N ILE A 297 0.14 -3.26 -15.26
CA ILE A 297 -0.90 -2.45 -15.94
C ILE A 297 -1.49 -1.42 -14.98
N ILE A 298 -1.89 -1.83 -13.77
CA ILE A 298 -2.52 -0.91 -12.82
C ILE A 298 -1.51 0.10 -12.28
N ALA A 299 -0.30 -0.35 -11.95
CA ALA A 299 0.78 0.54 -11.53
C ALA A 299 1.09 1.61 -12.60
N ALA A 300 1.03 1.26 -13.89
CA ALA A 300 1.19 2.21 -14.98
C ALA A 300 0.11 3.30 -15.01
N LYS A 301 -1.14 2.97 -14.62
CA LYS A 301 -2.22 3.97 -14.58
C LYS A 301 -2.12 4.92 -13.39
N VAL A 302 -1.65 4.44 -12.23
CA VAL A 302 -1.51 5.33 -11.06
C VAL A 302 -0.35 6.29 -11.21
N VAL A 303 0.75 5.91 -11.84
CA VAL A 303 1.89 6.83 -12.03
C VAL A 303 1.59 7.99 -12.99
N GLU A 304 0.50 7.94 -13.74
CA GLU A 304 0.03 9.00 -14.63
C GLU A 304 -0.85 10.06 -13.95
N VAL A 305 -1.12 9.94 -12.66
CA VAL A 305 -1.91 10.89 -11.88
C VAL A 305 -1.13 11.40 -10.68
N VAL A 306 -1.54 12.55 -10.14
CA VAL A 306 -1.01 13.07 -8.89
C VAL A 306 -1.74 12.41 -7.71
N GLY A 307 -0.99 11.72 -6.83
CA GLY A 307 -1.52 10.92 -5.71
C GLY A 307 -1.94 9.52 -6.15
N THR A 308 -2.74 8.87 -5.32
CA THR A 308 -3.08 7.45 -5.48
C THR A 308 -4.43 7.21 -6.16
N LYS A 309 -5.18 8.28 -6.50
CA LYS A 309 -6.53 8.16 -7.10
C LYS A 309 -6.47 8.19 -8.62
N ILE A 310 -6.54 7.01 -9.20
CA ILE A 310 -6.74 6.84 -10.64
C ILE A 310 -8.13 7.37 -11.03
N ASP A 311 -8.21 8.16 -12.10
CA ASP A 311 -9.48 8.71 -12.61
C ASP A 311 -10.30 7.68 -13.39
N ILE A 312 -11.56 8.00 -13.64
CA ILE A 312 -12.52 7.10 -14.29
C ILE A 312 -12.05 6.66 -15.70
N PRO A 313 -11.53 7.54 -16.58
CA PRO A 313 -11.00 7.11 -17.87
C PRO A 313 -9.89 6.07 -17.76
N ARG A 314 -8.91 6.29 -16.90
CA ARG A 314 -7.79 5.35 -16.70
C ARG A 314 -8.25 4.03 -16.09
N TRP A 315 -9.22 4.07 -15.16
CA TRP A 315 -9.84 2.84 -14.64
C TRP A 315 -10.53 2.02 -15.73
N ARG A 316 -11.24 2.69 -16.64
CA ARG A 316 -11.90 2.02 -17.79
C ARG A 316 -10.87 1.38 -18.70
N ASP A 317 -9.79 2.09 -19.02
CA ASP A 317 -8.72 1.59 -19.88
C ASP A 317 -8.00 0.41 -19.21
N ALA A 318 -7.65 0.50 -17.92
CA ALA A 318 -7.06 -0.62 -17.17
C ALA A 318 -7.96 -1.87 -17.19
N LYS A 319 -9.27 -1.71 -16.94
CA LYS A 319 -10.22 -2.83 -16.98
C LYS A 319 -10.31 -3.48 -18.35
N LEU A 320 -10.23 -2.69 -19.41
CA LEU A 320 -10.24 -3.21 -20.79
C LEU A 320 -8.97 -4.00 -21.10
N GLU A 321 -7.80 -3.41 -20.81
CA GLU A 321 -6.49 -4.04 -21.03
C GLU A 321 -6.34 -5.36 -20.25
N ILE A 322 -6.77 -5.35 -18.98
CA ILE A 322 -6.76 -6.54 -18.11
C ILE A 322 -7.70 -7.61 -18.65
N ARG A 323 -8.90 -7.24 -19.10
CA ARG A 323 -9.84 -8.20 -19.67
C ARG A 323 -9.28 -8.87 -20.92
N GLN A 324 -8.69 -8.08 -21.84
CA GLN A 324 -8.04 -8.61 -23.04
C GLN A 324 -6.93 -9.59 -22.70
N LEU A 325 -6.10 -9.27 -21.70
CA LEU A 325 -5.04 -10.15 -21.24
C LEU A 325 -5.59 -11.46 -20.65
N ILE A 326 -6.62 -11.38 -19.81
CA ILE A 326 -7.26 -12.58 -19.23
C ILE A 326 -7.88 -13.45 -20.33
N ASP A 327 -8.56 -12.85 -21.31
CA ASP A 327 -9.19 -13.59 -22.40
C ASP A 327 -8.15 -14.28 -23.31
N SER A 328 -6.96 -13.66 -23.52
CA SER A 328 -5.87 -14.29 -24.27
C SER A 328 -5.29 -15.53 -23.55
N VAL A 329 -5.10 -15.44 -22.22
CA VAL A 329 -4.57 -16.56 -21.41
C VAL A 329 -5.54 -17.74 -21.32
N LYS A 330 -6.86 -17.50 -21.43
CA LYS A 330 -7.88 -18.58 -21.40
C LYS A 330 -8.02 -19.31 -22.74
N ASN A 331 -7.53 -18.73 -23.81
CA ASN A 331 -7.62 -19.30 -25.16
C ASN A 331 -6.34 -20.04 -25.57
N ASP A 332 -5.25 -19.89 -24.81
CA ASP A 332 -4.00 -20.66 -24.94
C ASP A 332 -4.05 -21.92 -24.05
#